data_5d60d3c5e1ff1bccb0965948507df63d
#
_entry.id   5d60d3c5e1ff1bccb0965948507df63d
#
_cell.length_a   1.000
_cell.length_b   1.000
_cell.length_c   1.000
_cell.angle_alpha   90.00
_cell.angle_beta   90.00
_cell.angle_gamma   90.00
#
_symmetry.space_group_name_H-M   'P 1'
#
loop_
_entity.id
_entity.type
_entity.pdbx_description
1 polymer ?
#
loop_
_entity_poly.entity_id
_entity_poly.type
_entity_poly.pdbx_seq_one_letter_code
_entity_poly.pdbx_strand_id
1 'polypeptide(L)'
;MQVNKKTSYGIQSLSLDAMLLDDRMVFLYGTITSESVELVVKQLLFLEGINNRDPIKLIINSNGGDVSAGLMLYDQIAGMKNVPIEMYCIELAASMATIILASGKHGRYILKHSKVMIHEPAQPLGPTTAPGCDEPTSRCQTTPSM
;
A
#
# COMPACT_ATOMS: atom_id res chain seq x y z
N MET A 1 4.90 -10.88 -20.37
CA MET A 1 5.74 -12.08 -20.43
C MET A 1 4.84 -13.29 -20.19
N GLN A 2 4.90 -14.31 -21.05
CA GLN A 2 4.14 -15.57 -20.91
C GLN A 2 5.03 -16.62 -20.27
N VAL A 3 4.50 -17.41 -19.36
CA VAL A 3 5.19 -18.49 -18.64
C VAL A 3 4.36 -19.75 -18.75
N ASN A 4 5.01 -20.88 -19.00
CA ASN A 4 4.34 -22.17 -19.09
C ASN A 4 4.33 -22.85 -17.71
N LYS A 5 3.13 -23.07 -17.15
CA LYS A 5 2.92 -23.82 -15.92
C LYS A 5 2.45 -25.23 -16.25
N LYS A 6 3.13 -26.25 -15.74
CA LYS A 6 2.69 -27.64 -15.85
C LYS A 6 1.62 -27.90 -14.77
N THR A 7 0.43 -28.27 -15.20
CA THR A 7 -0.69 -28.64 -14.32
C THR A 7 -1.05 -30.11 -14.50
N SER A 8 -1.92 -30.65 -13.65
CA SER A 8 -2.47 -31.99 -13.80
C SER A 8 -3.23 -32.20 -15.12
N TYR A 9 -3.67 -31.14 -15.77
CA TYR A 9 -4.42 -31.13 -17.03
C TYR A 9 -3.57 -30.78 -18.26
N GLY A 10 -2.23 -30.64 -18.09
CA GLY A 10 -1.31 -30.28 -19.18
C GLY A 10 -0.53 -29.00 -18.95
N ILE A 11 0.05 -28.46 -20.00
CA ILE A 11 0.81 -27.20 -19.96
C ILE A 11 -0.16 -26.05 -20.25
N GLN A 12 -0.24 -25.11 -19.32
CA GLN A 12 -0.99 -23.86 -19.48
C GLN A 12 -0.03 -22.69 -19.62
N SER A 13 -0.26 -21.84 -20.61
CA SER A 13 0.47 -20.58 -20.78
C SER A 13 -0.28 -19.47 -20.07
N LEU A 14 0.34 -18.90 -19.03
CA LEU A 14 -0.21 -17.83 -18.21
C LEU A 14 0.70 -16.59 -18.29
N SER A 15 0.13 -15.41 -18.05
CA SER A 15 0.98 -14.23 -17.84
C SER A 15 1.75 -14.37 -16.53
N LEU A 16 2.91 -13.70 -16.43
CA LEU A 16 3.68 -13.66 -15.17
C LEU A 16 2.83 -13.11 -14.03
N ASP A 17 2.04 -12.07 -14.29
CA ASP A 17 1.17 -11.45 -13.26
C ASP A 17 0.10 -12.43 -12.77
N ALA A 18 -0.48 -13.23 -13.68
CA ALA A 18 -1.44 -14.26 -13.31
C ALA A 18 -0.82 -15.36 -12.45
N MET A 19 0.44 -15.74 -12.72
CA MET A 19 1.16 -16.71 -11.91
C MET A 19 1.51 -16.16 -10.51
N LEU A 20 1.96 -14.91 -10.44
CA LEU A 20 2.25 -14.26 -9.16
C LEU A 20 0.99 -14.10 -8.31
N LEU A 21 -0.15 -13.78 -8.96
CA LEU A 21 -1.44 -13.74 -8.27
C LEU A 21 -1.88 -15.13 -7.79
N ASP A 22 -1.66 -16.18 -8.57
CA ASP A 22 -1.92 -17.58 -8.18
C ASP A 22 -1.07 -17.99 -6.96
N ASP A 23 0.17 -17.46 -6.86
CA ASP A 23 1.06 -17.60 -5.70
C ASP A 23 0.72 -16.62 -4.56
N ARG A 24 -0.45 -15.97 -4.64
CA ARG A 24 -1.00 -15.01 -3.66
C ARG A 24 -0.13 -13.79 -3.41
N MET A 25 0.60 -13.35 -4.44
CA MET A 25 1.43 -12.15 -4.40
C MET A 25 0.71 -10.99 -5.08
N VAL A 26 0.52 -9.90 -4.35
CA VAL A 26 -0.10 -8.65 -4.80
C VAL A 26 0.93 -7.53 -4.71
N PHE A 27 0.94 -6.62 -5.68
CA PHE A 27 1.97 -5.58 -5.78
C PHE A 27 1.36 -4.19 -5.70
N LEU A 28 1.90 -3.37 -4.79
CA LEU A 28 1.64 -1.94 -4.69
C LEU A 28 2.91 -1.17 -5.05
N TYR A 29 3.04 -0.79 -6.33
CA TYR A 29 4.22 -0.12 -6.87
C TYR A 29 3.92 1.30 -7.34
N GLY A 30 4.92 2.17 -7.16
CA GLY A 30 4.86 3.55 -7.64
C GLY A 30 3.94 4.44 -6.79
N THR A 31 3.30 5.42 -7.42
CA THR A 31 2.43 6.37 -6.73
C THR A 31 1.08 5.76 -6.40
N ILE A 32 0.61 6.00 -5.18
CA ILE A 32 -0.73 5.61 -4.76
C ILE A 32 -1.74 6.55 -5.42
N THR A 33 -2.58 5.98 -6.27
CA THR A 33 -3.71 6.63 -6.94
C THR A 33 -4.96 5.79 -6.79
N SER A 34 -6.12 6.34 -7.13
CA SER A 34 -7.37 5.57 -7.11
C SER A 34 -7.29 4.33 -7.99
N GLU A 35 -6.67 4.43 -9.17
CA GLU A 35 -6.52 3.32 -10.12
C GLU A 35 -5.59 2.22 -9.57
N SER A 36 -4.44 2.61 -9.00
CA SER A 36 -3.50 1.63 -8.45
C SER A 36 -4.10 0.89 -7.26
N VAL A 37 -4.84 1.60 -6.40
CA VAL A 37 -5.53 0.99 -5.25
C VAL A 37 -6.69 0.11 -5.69
N GLU A 38 -7.49 0.55 -6.67
CA GLU A 38 -8.59 -0.27 -7.21
C GLU A 38 -8.09 -1.64 -7.71
N LEU A 39 -6.95 -1.66 -8.40
CA LEU A 39 -6.35 -2.91 -8.88
C LEU A 39 -5.95 -3.82 -7.71
N VAL A 40 -5.27 -3.27 -6.70
CA VAL A 40 -4.87 -4.03 -5.50
C VAL A 40 -6.09 -4.58 -4.76
N VAL A 41 -7.12 -3.75 -4.55
CA VAL A 41 -8.36 -4.17 -3.88
C VAL A 41 -9.05 -5.32 -4.63
N LYS A 42 -9.16 -5.23 -5.96
CA LYS A 42 -9.73 -6.31 -6.79
C LYS A 42 -8.96 -7.62 -6.62
N GLN A 43 -7.64 -7.56 -6.60
CA GLN A 43 -6.80 -8.74 -6.40
C GLN A 43 -6.96 -9.33 -4.99
N LEU A 44 -7.03 -8.48 -3.95
CA LEU A 44 -7.25 -8.93 -2.58
C LEU A 44 -8.61 -9.63 -2.42
N LEU A 45 -9.69 -9.04 -2.95
CA LEU A 45 -11.03 -9.62 -2.91
C LEU A 45 -11.11 -10.96 -3.69
N PHE A 46 -10.45 -11.03 -4.85
CA PHE A 46 -10.37 -12.26 -5.63
C PHE A 46 -9.67 -13.38 -4.85
N LEU A 47 -8.54 -13.08 -4.21
CA LEU A 47 -7.79 -14.06 -3.41
C LEU A 47 -8.52 -14.49 -2.14
N GLU A 48 -9.26 -13.58 -1.51
CA GLU A 48 -10.12 -13.91 -0.36
C GLU A 48 -11.24 -14.87 -0.78
N GLY A 49 -11.85 -14.65 -1.94
CA GLY A 49 -12.92 -15.50 -2.47
C GLY A 49 -12.48 -16.93 -2.82
N ILE A 50 -11.21 -17.12 -3.22
CA ILE A 50 -10.68 -18.45 -3.55
C ILE A 50 -10.30 -19.21 -2.27
N ASN A 51 -9.56 -18.57 -1.36
CA ASN A 51 -9.05 -19.20 -0.16
C ASN A 51 -8.77 -18.13 0.90
N ASN A 52 -9.34 -18.28 2.06
CA ASN A 52 -9.19 -17.34 3.16
C ASN A 52 -8.23 -17.80 4.28
N ARG A 53 -7.50 -18.89 4.09
CA ARG A 53 -6.59 -19.48 5.09
C ARG A 53 -5.13 -19.16 4.84
N ASP A 54 -4.72 -19.23 3.57
CA ASP A 54 -3.33 -19.00 3.20
C ASP A 54 -3.02 -17.51 3.13
N PRO A 55 -1.84 -17.06 3.59
CA PRO A 55 -1.51 -15.65 3.62
C PRO A 55 -1.40 -15.06 2.20
N ILE A 56 -1.88 -13.82 2.08
CA ILE A 56 -1.63 -12.95 0.93
C ILE A 56 -0.37 -12.14 1.23
N LYS A 57 0.55 -12.07 0.28
CA LYS A 57 1.77 -11.26 0.36
C LYS A 57 1.56 -9.95 -0.39
N LEU A 58 1.42 -8.85 0.32
CA LEU A 58 1.37 -7.52 -0.28
C LEU A 58 2.78 -6.93 -0.36
N ILE A 59 3.30 -6.86 -1.58
CA ILE A 59 4.65 -6.36 -1.89
C ILE A 59 4.56 -4.86 -2.16
N ILE A 60 5.26 -4.06 -1.35
CA ILE A 60 5.19 -2.60 -1.38
C ILE A 60 6.52 -2.02 -1.86
N ASN A 61 6.44 -1.19 -2.89
CA ASN A 61 7.49 -0.29 -3.35
C ASN A 61 6.84 1.00 -3.84
N SER A 62 6.63 1.95 -2.92
CA SER A 62 5.85 3.16 -3.19
C SER A 62 6.36 4.37 -2.42
N ASN A 63 6.39 5.50 -3.09
CA ASN A 63 6.67 6.81 -2.50
C ASN A 63 5.44 7.44 -1.80
N GLY A 64 4.31 6.73 -1.74
CA GLY A 64 3.05 7.25 -1.25
C GLY A 64 2.21 7.90 -2.36
N GLY A 65 1.31 8.78 -2.01
CA GLY A 65 0.43 9.46 -2.95
C GLY A 65 -0.89 9.89 -2.33
N ASP A 66 -1.99 9.66 -3.02
CA ASP A 66 -3.33 10.09 -2.60
C ASP A 66 -3.73 9.47 -1.25
N VAL A 67 -4.09 10.33 -0.29
CA VAL A 67 -4.44 9.92 1.07
C VAL A 67 -5.77 9.17 1.09
N SER A 68 -6.77 9.64 0.33
CA SER A 68 -8.10 9.03 0.30
C SER A 68 -8.05 7.63 -0.29
N ALA A 69 -7.33 7.47 -1.41
CA ALA A 69 -7.10 6.16 -2.02
C ALA A 69 -6.34 5.23 -1.07
N GLY A 70 -5.32 5.73 -0.40
CA GLY A 70 -4.56 4.94 0.56
C GLY A 70 -5.36 4.51 1.78
N LEU A 71 -6.24 5.38 2.31
CA LEU A 71 -7.14 5.03 3.41
C LEU A 71 -8.17 3.99 2.97
N MET A 72 -8.68 4.06 1.74
CA MET A 72 -9.55 3.01 1.19
C MET A 72 -8.88 1.64 1.21
N LEU A 73 -7.60 1.56 0.79
CA LEU A 73 -6.84 0.31 0.85
C LEU A 73 -6.59 -0.14 2.29
N TYR A 74 -6.26 0.80 3.19
CA TYR A 74 -6.09 0.53 4.62
C TYR A 74 -7.36 -0.10 5.22
N ASP A 75 -8.53 0.49 4.97
CA ASP A 75 -9.81 0.00 5.47
C ASP A 75 -10.16 -1.37 4.88
N GLN A 76 -9.87 -1.59 3.59
CA GLN A 76 -10.06 -2.89 2.96
C GLN A 76 -9.22 -3.97 3.65
N ILE A 77 -7.92 -3.71 3.88
CA ILE A 77 -7.01 -4.63 4.59
C ILE A 77 -7.50 -4.88 6.01
N ALA A 78 -7.92 -3.85 6.72
CA ALA A 78 -8.44 -3.96 8.08
C ALA A 78 -9.75 -4.76 8.16
N GLY A 79 -10.56 -4.70 7.12
CA GLY A 79 -11.82 -5.44 6.97
C GLY A 79 -11.64 -6.93 6.69
N MET A 80 -10.54 -7.35 6.09
CA MET A 80 -10.21 -8.74 5.76
C MET A 80 -9.73 -9.51 7.01
N LYS A 81 -10.66 -9.83 7.92
CA LYS A 81 -10.33 -10.42 9.24
C LYS A 81 -9.93 -11.88 9.17
N ASN A 82 -10.40 -12.60 8.15
CA ASN A 82 -10.22 -14.06 8.03
C ASN A 82 -9.05 -14.45 7.15
N VAL A 83 -8.45 -13.49 6.43
CA VAL A 83 -7.32 -13.72 5.54
C VAL A 83 -6.07 -13.07 6.11
N PRO A 84 -5.02 -13.84 6.37
CA PRO A 84 -3.75 -13.28 6.77
C PRO A 84 -3.15 -12.45 5.63
N ILE A 85 -2.79 -11.19 5.89
CA ILE A 85 -2.07 -10.36 4.92
C ILE A 85 -0.71 -10.01 5.51
N GLU A 86 0.34 -10.47 4.86
CA GLU A 86 1.73 -10.17 5.18
C GLU A 86 2.24 -9.04 4.31
N MET A 87 2.87 -8.05 4.91
CA MET A 87 3.38 -6.85 4.22
C MET A 87 4.88 -6.96 3.98
N TYR A 88 5.33 -6.69 2.77
CA TYR A 88 6.73 -6.74 2.38
C TYR A 88 7.16 -5.41 1.78
N CYS A 89 8.05 -4.68 2.45
CA CYS A 89 8.72 -3.51 1.86
C CYS A 89 10.02 -3.96 1.19
N ILE A 90 10.12 -3.81 -0.15
CA ILE A 90 11.26 -4.33 -0.91
C ILE A 90 12.25 -3.25 -1.37
N GLU A 91 11.87 -1.98 -1.36
CA GLU A 91 12.73 -0.84 -1.68
C GLU A 91 12.35 0.37 -0.85
N LEU A 92 11.12 0.85 -1.02
CA LEU A 92 10.64 2.06 -0.36
C LEU A 92 9.18 1.91 0.07
N ALA A 93 8.89 2.31 1.30
CA ALA A 93 7.54 2.62 1.74
C ALA A 93 7.56 4.02 2.36
N ALA A 94 7.04 5.01 1.65
CA ALA A 94 7.08 6.40 2.11
C ALA A 94 5.66 6.99 2.21
N SER A 95 5.49 7.95 3.13
CA SER A 95 4.24 8.69 3.28
C SER A 95 3.04 7.74 3.47
N MET A 96 2.00 7.85 2.64
CA MET A 96 0.80 6.99 2.71
C MET A 96 1.12 5.48 2.58
N ALA A 97 2.16 5.10 1.83
CA ALA A 97 2.60 3.71 1.72
C ALA A 97 3.12 3.16 3.06
N THR A 98 3.69 4.00 3.91
CA THR A 98 4.10 3.62 5.27
C THR A 98 2.89 3.31 6.16
N ILE A 99 1.80 4.05 6.02
CA ILE A 99 0.55 3.81 6.75
C ILE A 99 -0.05 2.47 6.33
N ILE A 100 -0.04 2.17 5.01
CA ILE A 100 -0.47 0.86 4.50
C ILE A 100 0.43 -0.26 5.04
N LEU A 101 1.75 -0.10 5.01
CA LEU A 101 2.68 -1.08 5.58
C LEU A 101 2.40 -1.32 7.08
N ALA A 102 2.09 -0.25 7.83
CA ALA A 102 1.78 -0.31 9.25
C ALA A 102 0.47 -1.05 9.55
N SER A 103 -0.48 -1.11 8.61
CA SER A 103 -1.76 -1.82 8.78
C SER A 103 -1.61 -3.35 8.86
N GLY A 104 -0.46 -3.88 8.46
CA GLY A 104 -0.19 -5.33 8.49
C GLY A 104 -0.22 -5.91 9.90
N LYS A 105 -1.18 -6.80 10.15
CA LYS A 105 -1.37 -7.46 11.46
C LYS A 105 -0.71 -8.84 11.55
N HIS A 106 -0.48 -9.49 10.40
CA HIS A 106 -0.02 -10.89 10.33
C HIS A 106 1.47 -11.03 10.00
N GLY A 107 2.16 -9.91 9.73
CA GLY A 107 3.58 -9.85 9.48
C GLY A 107 3.96 -8.62 8.68
N ARG A 108 5.10 -8.03 9.03
CA ARG A 108 5.69 -6.89 8.32
C ARG A 108 7.17 -7.16 8.15
N TYR A 109 7.58 -7.19 6.91
CA TYR A 109 8.93 -7.55 6.52
C TYR A 109 9.56 -6.42 5.71
N ILE A 110 10.83 -6.19 5.92
CA ILE A 110 11.61 -5.19 5.18
C ILE A 110 12.91 -5.81 4.72
N LEU A 111 13.28 -5.60 3.46
CA LEU A 111 14.58 -6.02 2.97
C LEU A 111 15.69 -5.14 3.54
N LYS A 112 16.91 -5.70 3.64
CA LYS A 112 18.06 -5.08 4.30
C LYS A 112 18.37 -3.64 3.83
N HIS A 113 18.16 -3.35 2.55
CA HIS A 113 18.46 -2.04 1.96
C HIS A 113 17.21 -1.19 1.68
N SER A 114 16.04 -1.68 2.08
CA SER A 114 14.79 -0.93 1.94
C SER A 114 14.69 0.18 2.97
N LYS A 115 13.85 1.17 2.66
CA LYS A 115 13.63 2.35 3.50
C LYS A 115 12.15 2.51 3.82
N VAL A 116 11.86 2.95 5.04
CA VAL A 116 10.53 3.38 5.46
C VAL A 116 10.63 4.85 5.88
N MET A 117 9.78 5.70 5.31
CA MET A 117 9.81 7.13 5.56
C MET A 117 8.44 7.65 5.95
N ILE A 118 8.39 8.33 7.09
CA ILE A 118 7.22 9.03 7.59
C ILE A 118 7.54 10.54 7.56
N HIS A 119 6.61 11.34 7.07
CA HIS A 119 6.69 12.78 7.09
C HIS A 119 5.32 13.39 7.38
N GLU A 120 5.28 14.63 7.79
CA GLU A 120 4.04 15.39 7.94
C GLU A 120 3.32 15.51 6.58
N PRO A 121 1.97 15.46 6.56
CA PRO A 121 1.22 15.68 5.34
C PRO A 121 1.56 17.04 4.72
N ALA A 122 2.16 17.05 3.53
CA ALA A 122 2.36 18.27 2.78
C ALA A 122 1.11 18.51 1.91
N GLN A 123 0.27 19.47 2.30
CA GLN A 123 -0.72 20.00 1.38
C GLN A 123 -0.12 21.21 0.66
N PRO A 124 -0.27 21.34 -0.66
CA PRO A 124 -0.03 22.63 -1.31
C PRO A 124 -1.01 23.62 -0.68
N LEU A 125 -0.48 24.62 0.01
CA LEU A 125 -1.28 25.75 0.47
C LEU A 125 -1.87 26.37 -0.81
N GLY A 126 -3.17 26.16 -1.04
CA GLY A 126 -3.92 26.94 -2.00
C GLY A 126 -3.81 28.43 -1.63
N PRO A 127 -4.02 29.36 -2.54
CA PRO A 127 -3.97 30.77 -2.24
C PRO A 127 -4.92 31.03 -1.05
N THR A 128 -4.33 31.31 0.11
CA THR A 128 -5.08 31.70 1.31
C THR A 128 -5.66 33.06 1.05
N THR A 129 -6.96 33.16 0.88
CA THR A 129 -7.72 34.41 0.85
C THR A 129 -7.94 34.97 2.26
N ALA A 130 -7.18 34.54 3.27
CA ALA A 130 -7.20 35.11 4.58
C ALA A 130 -6.24 36.32 4.63
N PRO A 131 -6.73 37.53 4.90
CA PRO A 131 -5.86 38.70 5.08
C PRO A 131 -5.07 38.49 6.36
N GLY A 132 -3.74 38.38 6.27
CA GLY A 132 -2.85 38.48 7.43
C GLY A 132 -1.84 37.37 7.67
N CYS A 133 -1.55 36.47 6.74
CA CYS A 133 -0.48 35.50 6.88
C CYS A 133 0.56 35.65 5.76
N ASP A 134 1.23 36.79 5.77
CA ASP A 134 2.44 37.02 4.98
C ASP A 134 3.67 36.72 5.85
N GLU A 135 3.97 35.41 6.06
CA GLU A 135 5.35 35.01 6.41
C GLU A 135 5.56 33.51 6.24
N PRO A 136 6.60 33.09 5.49
CA PRO A 136 6.97 31.68 5.29
C PRO A 136 7.97 31.22 6.34
N THR A 137 7.70 31.38 7.61
CA THR A 137 8.44 30.70 8.70
C THR A 137 7.86 31.13 10.05
N SER A 138 6.96 30.35 10.61
CA SER A 138 6.83 30.41 12.05
C SER A 138 6.49 29.03 12.61
N ARG A 139 7.42 28.53 13.39
CA ARG A 139 7.25 27.45 14.34
C ARG A 139 5.97 27.71 15.15
N CYS A 140 5.03 26.79 15.12
CA CYS A 140 3.96 26.75 16.10
C CYS A 140 4.62 26.47 17.46
N GLN A 141 4.79 27.50 18.28
CA GLN A 141 5.17 27.34 19.68
C GLN A 141 3.91 26.96 20.46
N THR A 142 3.85 25.74 20.93
CA THR A 142 2.90 25.33 21.97
C THR A 142 3.33 25.98 23.28
N THR A 143 2.57 26.94 23.76
CA THR A 143 2.70 27.45 25.13
C THR A 143 2.14 26.42 26.10
N PRO A 144 2.86 26.05 27.16
CA PRO A 144 2.29 25.25 28.22
C PRO A 144 1.36 26.12 29.07
N SER A 145 0.12 25.67 29.22
CA SER A 145 -0.82 26.23 30.20
C SER A 145 -0.41 25.83 31.62
N MET A 146 -0.35 26.83 32.49
CA MET A 146 -0.24 26.65 33.94
C MET A 146 -1.47 25.94 34.53
#